data_a02ac8bae8e83c55182ed0a042d8bc7e
#
_entry.id   a02ac8bae8e83c55182ed0a042d8bc7e
#
_cell.length_a   1.000
_cell.length_b   1.000
_cell.length_c   1.000
_cell.angle_alpha   90.00
_cell.angle_beta   90.00
_cell.angle_gamma   90.00
#
_symmetry.space_group_name_H-M   'P 1'
#
loop_
_entity.id
_entity.type
_entity.pdbx_description
1 polymer ?
#
loop_
_entity_poly.entity_id
_entity_poly.type
_entity_poly.pdbx_seq_one_letter_code
_entity_poly.pdbx_strand_id
1 'polypeptide(L)'
;MVTWIGGYDPRITENVQYHKELDALATSLGMQTATSKTVPSALSIPSSIDVLFLPSVSSAFRDSLLAKSSLLLYTPVNEHFGIVPIEAMRAGIPVLASNTGGPLETIVEGKTGWLRDSGDVPAWTSVIEKVLYQLGADELQKMSVAAKERVEAEFSLRAMGERLEGEIGEMLSSERRQFNGGQQALLLLGMLGVGFAVLVGSVLAWVGFV
;
A
#
# COMPACT_ATOMS: atom_id res chain seq x y z
N MET A 1 12.80 12.54 -17.33
CA MET A 1 11.57 11.87 -17.82
C MET A 1 10.86 11.22 -16.65
N VAL A 2 9.58 11.46 -16.50
CA VAL A 2 8.68 10.77 -15.55
C VAL A 2 7.95 9.67 -16.32
N THR A 3 7.92 8.47 -15.76
CA THR A 3 7.17 7.36 -16.37
C THR A 3 6.00 6.99 -15.48
N TRP A 4 4.78 7.17 -15.96
CA TRP A 4 3.57 6.71 -15.30
C TRP A 4 3.27 5.27 -15.71
N ILE A 5 3.12 4.38 -14.73
CA ILE A 5 2.78 2.98 -14.93
C ILE A 5 1.55 2.67 -14.08
N GLY A 6 0.50 2.14 -14.68
CA GLY A 6 -0.71 1.77 -13.96
C GLY A 6 -1.49 0.66 -14.65
N GLY A 7 -2.35 0.01 -13.89
CA GLY A 7 -3.38 -0.85 -14.45
C GLY A 7 -4.34 0.00 -15.29
N TYR A 8 -4.65 -0.46 -16.51
CA TYR A 8 -5.51 0.29 -17.42
C TYR A 8 -6.40 -0.68 -18.20
N ASP A 9 -7.69 -0.52 -18.06
CA ASP A 9 -8.68 -1.21 -18.88
C ASP A 9 -9.46 -0.15 -19.70
N PRO A 10 -9.35 -0.16 -21.04
CA PRO A 10 -10.04 0.81 -21.89
C PRO A 10 -11.57 0.71 -21.84
N ARG A 11 -12.12 -0.36 -21.27
CA ARG A 11 -13.55 -0.54 -21.07
C ARG A 11 -14.07 0.20 -19.82
N ILE A 12 -13.17 0.58 -18.92
CA ILE A 12 -13.48 1.33 -17.71
C ILE A 12 -13.33 2.82 -18.02
N THR A 13 -14.47 3.53 -18.06
CA THR A 13 -14.50 4.95 -18.40
C THR A 13 -13.61 5.81 -17.50
N GLU A 14 -13.56 5.49 -16.22
CA GLU A 14 -12.73 6.19 -15.24
C GLU A 14 -11.23 6.11 -15.61
N ASN A 15 -10.73 4.93 -15.99
CA ASN A 15 -9.33 4.75 -16.39
C ASN A 15 -8.99 5.61 -17.62
N VAL A 16 -9.91 5.64 -18.60
CA VAL A 16 -9.75 6.44 -19.82
C VAL A 16 -9.76 7.93 -19.51
N GLN A 17 -10.68 8.35 -18.68
CA GLN A 17 -10.85 9.75 -18.30
C GLN A 17 -9.65 10.24 -17.49
N TYR A 18 -9.24 9.48 -16.48
CA TYR A 18 -8.09 9.84 -15.63
C TYR A 18 -6.79 9.97 -16.41
N HIS A 19 -6.55 9.04 -17.35
CA HIS A 19 -5.39 9.16 -18.24
C HIS A 19 -5.41 10.45 -19.08
N LYS A 20 -6.58 10.82 -19.63
CA LYS A 20 -6.73 12.07 -20.38
C LYS A 20 -6.50 13.31 -19.51
N GLU A 21 -6.97 13.29 -18.28
CA GLU A 21 -6.78 14.38 -17.31
C GLU A 21 -5.30 14.58 -16.99
N LEU A 22 -4.56 13.49 -16.74
CA LEU A 22 -3.13 13.53 -16.48
C LEU A 22 -2.33 14.03 -17.70
N ASP A 23 -2.68 13.58 -18.90
CA ASP A 23 -2.05 14.02 -20.15
C ASP A 23 -2.32 15.52 -20.41
N ALA A 24 -3.56 15.95 -20.23
CA ALA A 24 -3.93 17.36 -20.37
C ALA A 24 -3.24 18.24 -19.33
N LEU A 25 -3.12 17.78 -18.07
CA LEU A 25 -2.41 18.49 -17.02
C LEU A 25 -0.93 18.64 -17.37
N ALA A 26 -0.24 17.57 -17.76
CA ALA A 26 1.17 17.60 -18.14
C ALA A 26 1.39 18.56 -19.33
N THR A 27 0.53 18.48 -20.33
CA THR A 27 0.58 19.37 -21.51
C THR A 27 0.35 20.85 -21.12
N SER A 28 -0.57 21.12 -20.21
CA SER A 28 -0.83 22.49 -19.73
C SER A 28 0.35 23.11 -18.98
N LEU A 29 1.20 22.25 -18.40
CA LEU A 29 2.46 22.63 -17.76
C LEU A 29 3.64 22.75 -18.74
N GLY A 30 3.39 22.62 -20.05
CA GLY A 30 4.40 22.72 -21.09
C GLY A 30 5.25 21.47 -21.27
N MET A 31 4.88 20.34 -20.66
CA MET A 31 5.61 19.07 -20.76
C MET A 31 5.25 18.34 -22.07
N GLN A 32 6.24 17.71 -22.67
CA GLN A 32 6.03 16.80 -23.80
C GLN A 32 5.60 15.43 -23.29
N THR A 33 4.46 14.95 -23.76
CA THR A 33 3.90 13.68 -23.34
C THR A 33 3.91 12.63 -24.44
N ALA A 34 3.95 11.37 -24.07
CA ALA A 34 3.74 10.25 -24.98
C ALA A 34 3.03 9.11 -24.25
N THR A 35 2.22 8.35 -25.01
CA THR A 35 1.58 7.13 -24.50
C THR A 35 2.02 5.94 -25.33
N SER A 36 2.47 4.87 -24.68
CA SER A 36 2.84 3.64 -25.36
C SER A 36 2.17 2.43 -24.72
N LYS A 37 1.69 1.52 -25.55
CA LYS A 37 1.03 0.27 -25.14
C LYS A 37 1.91 -0.97 -25.33
N THR A 38 3.05 -0.82 -25.99
CA THR A 38 3.94 -1.96 -26.27
C THR A 38 5.39 -1.62 -25.93
N VAL A 39 6.16 -2.63 -25.56
CA VAL A 39 7.59 -2.45 -25.25
C VAL A 39 8.38 -1.87 -26.45
N PRO A 40 8.23 -2.38 -27.69
CA PRO A 40 8.96 -1.80 -28.83
C PRO A 40 8.63 -0.32 -29.05
N SER A 41 7.37 0.08 -28.96
CA SER A 41 7.00 1.48 -29.11
C SER A 41 7.50 2.35 -27.96
N ALA A 42 7.56 1.83 -26.73
CA ALA A 42 8.13 2.54 -25.58
C ALA A 42 9.64 2.78 -25.75
N LEU A 43 10.37 1.82 -26.31
CA LEU A 43 11.81 1.95 -26.54
C LEU A 43 12.15 2.91 -27.69
N SER A 44 11.19 3.24 -28.55
CA SER A 44 11.35 4.17 -29.67
C SER A 44 10.98 5.61 -29.32
N ILE A 45 10.64 5.89 -28.06
CA ILE A 45 10.23 7.21 -27.60
C ILE A 45 11.44 8.15 -27.56
N PRO A 46 11.35 9.37 -28.18
CA PRO A 46 12.42 10.34 -28.11
C PRO A 46 12.77 10.77 -26.70
N SER A 47 14.02 11.10 -26.47
CA SER A 47 14.50 11.63 -25.17
C SER A 47 13.93 13.02 -24.83
N SER A 48 13.28 13.69 -25.76
CA SER A 48 12.58 14.95 -25.54
C SER A 48 11.25 14.81 -24.81
N ILE A 49 10.77 13.60 -24.62
CA ILE A 49 9.53 13.35 -23.86
C ILE A 49 9.79 13.48 -22.36
N ASP A 50 9.00 14.33 -21.71
CA ASP A 50 9.07 14.59 -20.27
C ASP A 50 8.24 13.59 -19.47
N VAL A 51 7.05 13.23 -19.97
CA VAL A 51 6.11 12.31 -19.32
C VAL A 51 5.72 11.17 -20.27
N LEU A 52 6.03 9.95 -19.86
CA LEU A 52 5.69 8.74 -20.61
C LEU A 52 4.60 7.95 -19.88
N PHE A 53 3.45 7.77 -20.52
CA PHE A 53 2.37 6.93 -20.02
C PHE A 53 2.49 5.50 -20.57
N LEU A 54 2.57 4.54 -19.68
CA LEU A 54 2.67 3.11 -19.99
C LEU A 54 1.50 2.33 -19.35
N PRO A 55 0.32 2.36 -19.97
CA PRO A 55 -0.85 1.64 -19.47
C PRO A 55 -0.67 0.12 -19.61
N SER A 56 -0.77 -0.61 -18.50
CA SER A 56 -0.77 -2.08 -18.45
C SER A 56 0.47 -2.76 -19.05
N VAL A 57 1.65 -2.44 -18.53
CA VAL A 57 2.90 -3.12 -18.92
C VAL A 57 3.04 -4.51 -18.29
N SER A 58 3.81 -5.39 -18.93
CA SER A 58 4.16 -6.69 -18.36
C SER A 58 5.06 -6.53 -17.11
N SER A 59 4.99 -7.50 -16.18
CA SER A 59 5.82 -7.49 -14.98
C SER A 59 7.32 -7.42 -15.30
N ALA A 60 7.78 -8.16 -16.31
CA ALA A 60 9.20 -8.13 -16.72
C ALA A 60 9.63 -6.74 -17.21
N PHE A 61 8.77 -6.02 -17.93
CA PHE A 61 9.09 -4.67 -18.38
C PHE A 61 9.04 -3.67 -17.23
N ARG A 62 8.05 -3.76 -16.35
CA ARG A 62 7.98 -2.98 -15.13
C ARG A 62 9.23 -3.14 -14.27
N ASP A 63 9.66 -4.38 -14.03
CA ASP A 63 10.86 -4.68 -13.24
C ASP A 63 12.12 -4.08 -13.88
N SER A 64 12.20 -4.10 -15.22
CA SER A 64 13.28 -3.46 -15.97
C SER A 64 13.28 -1.94 -15.86
N LEU A 65 12.11 -1.32 -15.80
CA LEU A 65 11.95 0.13 -15.60
C LEU A 65 12.33 0.51 -14.16
N LEU A 66 11.84 -0.24 -13.18
CA LEU A 66 12.22 -0.04 -11.77
C LEU A 66 13.73 -0.09 -11.60
N ALA A 67 14.40 -1.12 -12.12
CA ALA A 67 15.85 -1.27 -11.99
C ALA A 67 16.67 -0.10 -12.59
N LYS A 68 16.06 0.74 -13.43
CA LYS A 68 16.69 1.92 -14.07
C LYS A 68 16.15 3.25 -13.51
N SER A 69 15.21 3.22 -12.61
CA SER A 69 14.60 4.40 -12.00
C SER A 69 15.47 4.93 -10.86
N SER A 70 15.45 6.23 -10.64
CA SER A 70 16.13 6.89 -9.52
C SER A 70 15.23 6.99 -8.29
N LEU A 71 13.91 7.01 -8.47
CA LEU A 71 12.91 7.18 -7.42
C LEU A 71 11.58 6.62 -7.89
N LEU A 72 10.86 5.92 -7.00
CA LEU A 72 9.44 5.61 -7.21
C LEU A 72 8.59 6.68 -6.52
N LEU A 73 7.63 7.26 -7.25
CA LEU A 73 6.57 8.11 -6.69
C LEU A 73 5.31 7.27 -6.54
N TYR A 74 4.83 7.13 -5.31
CA TYR A 74 3.65 6.32 -4.98
C TYR A 74 2.58 7.18 -4.30
N THR A 75 1.63 7.64 -5.06
CA THR A 75 0.65 8.67 -4.67
C THR A 75 -0.69 8.18 -4.09
N PRO A 76 -1.09 6.88 -4.13
CA PRO A 76 -2.36 6.44 -3.57
C PRO A 76 -2.48 6.78 -2.08
N VAL A 77 -3.67 7.31 -1.68
CA VAL A 77 -3.97 7.69 -0.30
C VAL A 77 -4.77 6.63 0.47
N ASN A 78 -5.45 5.73 -0.23
CA ASN A 78 -6.29 4.69 0.36
C ASN A 78 -5.73 3.29 0.08
N GLU A 79 -4.42 3.14 0.17
CA GLU A 79 -3.75 1.86 -0.06
C GLU A 79 -3.61 1.09 1.25
N HIS A 80 -4.13 -0.13 1.31
CA HIS A 80 -4.10 -0.94 2.52
C HIS A 80 -2.72 -1.49 2.84
N PHE A 81 -1.96 -1.90 1.84
CA PHE A 81 -0.63 -2.47 2.03
C PHE A 81 0.43 -1.87 1.10
N GLY A 82 0.18 -1.84 -0.21
CA GLY A 82 1.09 -1.26 -1.20
C GLY A 82 2.23 -2.21 -1.62
N ILE A 83 1.92 -3.18 -2.46
CA ILE A 83 2.95 -4.08 -3.03
C ILE A 83 3.97 -3.29 -3.87
N VAL A 84 3.55 -2.23 -4.57
CA VAL A 84 4.42 -1.47 -5.49
C VAL A 84 5.61 -0.81 -4.77
N PRO A 85 5.47 -0.18 -3.59
CA PRO A 85 6.60 0.23 -2.77
C PRO A 85 7.59 -0.90 -2.47
N ILE A 86 7.09 -2.09 -2.12
CA ILE A 86 7.94 -3.26 -1.82
C ILE A 86 8.68 -3.75 -3.06
N GLU A 87 8.04 -3.74 -4.22
CA GLU A 87 8.68 -4.09 -5.50
C GLU A 87 9.83 -3.13 -5.84
N ALA A 88 9.64 -1.82 -5.63
CA ALA A 88 10.69 -0.81 -5.81
C ALA A 88 11.84 -1.00 -4.80
N MET A 89 11.52 -1.21 -3.54
CA MET A 89 12.50 -1.47 -2.49
C MET A 89 13.31 -2.74 -2.78
N ARG A 90 12.67 -3.80 -3.29
CA ARG A 90 13.34 -5.02 -3.76
C ARG A 90 14.31 -4.74 -4.91
N ALA A 91 13.94 -3.85 -5.82
CA ALA A 91 14.83 -3.38 -6.88
C ALA A 91 15.94 -2.45 -6.35
N GLY A 92 15.88 -2.02 -5.10
CA GLY A 92 16.82 -1.11 -4.47
C GLY A 92 16.57 0.36 -4.80
N ILE A 93 15.34 0.70 -5.15
CA ILE A 93 14.93 2.06 -5.51
C ILE A 93 14.26 2.71 -4.30
N PRO A 94 14.68 3.90 -3.88
CA PRO A 94 14.00 4.66 -2.84
C PRO A 94 12.58 5.02 -3.27
N VAL A 95 11.68 5.11 -2.28
CA VAL A 95 10.26 5.37 -2.52
C VAL A 95 9.86 6.68 -1.87
N LEU A 96 9.14 7.53 -2.59
CA LEU A 96 8.39 8.65 -2.04
C LEU A 96 6.91 8.31 -2.13
N ALA A 97 6.25 8.18 -0.98
CA ALA A 97 4.86 7.78 -0.90
C ALA A 97 4.01 8.72 -0.04
N SER A 98 2.68 8.60 -0.17
CA SER A 98 1.76 9.26 0.75
C SER A 98 1.93 8.70 2.17
N ASN A 99 1.79 9.58 3.17
CA ASN A 99 1.93 9.25 4.59
C ASN A 99 0.64 8.65 5.18
N THR A 100 -0.02 7.79 4.43
CA THR A 100 -1.29 7.14 4.80
C THR A 100 -1.30 5.66 4.44
N GLY A 101 -2.01 4.85 5.23
CA GLY A 101 -2.22 3.44 4.95
C GLY A 101 -0.95 2.59 4.95
N GLY A 102 -0.87 1.60 4.08
CA GLY A 102 0.22 0.63 3.99
C GLY A 102 1.64 1.18 3.86
N PRO A 103 1.89 2.29 3.14
CA PRO A 103 3.21 2.92 3.09
C PRO A 103 3.81 3.26 4.47
N LEU A 104 2.99 3.58 5.48
CA LEU A 104 3.46 3.82 6.85
C LEU A 104 4.15 2.60 7.48
N GLU A 105 3.74 1.40 7.08
CA GLU A 105 4.30 0.14 7.58
C GLU A 105 5.49 -0.33 6.74
N THR A 106 5.47 -0.04 5.44
CA THR A 106 6.46 -0.56 4.50
C THR A 106 7.70 0.30 4.41
N ILE A 107 7.57 1.64 4.44
CA ILE A 107 8.66 2.59 4.23
C ILE A 107 9.22 3.08 5.57
N VAL A 108 10.55 3.14 5.66
CA VAL A 108 11.25 3.76 6.79
C VAL A 108 11.80 5.10 6.35
N GLU A 109 11.26 6.18 6.97
CA GLU A 109 11.63 7.57 6.66
C GLU A 109 13.15 7.79 6.66
N GLY A 110 13.65 8.32 5.56
CA GLY A 110 15.05 8.65 5.36
C GLY A 110 16.00 7.44 5.19
N LYS A 111 15.49 6.20 5.29
CA LYS A 111 16.30 4.98 5.11
C LYS A 111 15.94 4.22 3.84
N THR A 112 14.65 3.96 3.62
CA THR A 112 14.19 3.24 2.42
C THR A 112 13.37 4.12 1.50
N GLY A 113 13.01 5.32 1.96
CA GLY A 113 12.20 6.29 1.22
C GLY A 113 11.73 7.42 2.10
N TRP A 114 10.69 8.10 1.68
CA TRP A 114 10.08 9.24 2.36
C TRP A 114 8.57 9.16 2.31
N LEU A 115 7.93 9.71 3.35
CA LEU A 115 6.49 9.77 3.51
C LEU A 115 6.05 11.23 3.55
N ARG A 116 5.12 11.63 2.66
CA ARG A 116 4.62 13.01 2.59
C ARG A 116 3.11 13.02 2.45
N ASP A 117 2.49 14.07 2.96
CA ASP A 117 1.07 14.31 2.69
C ASP A 117 0.85 14.44 1.18
N SER A 118 -0.15 13.76 0.64
CA SER A 118 -0.42 13.73 -0.81
C SER A 118 -0.80 15.09 -1.37
N GLY A 119 -1.33 16.00 -0.54
CA GLY A 119 -1.68 17.38 -0.92
C GLY A 119 -0.52 18.36 -0.80
N ASP A 120 0.59 17.98 -0.16
CA ASP A 120 1.75 18.86 0.05
C ASP A 120 2.76 18.77 -1.12
N VAL A 121 2.38 19.36 -2.26
CA VAL A 121 3.24 19.38 -3.45
C VAL A 121 4.63 19.94 -3.18
N PRO A 122 4.83 21.03 -2.40
CA PRO A 122 6.17 21.50 -2.04
C PRO A 122 7.02 20.46 -1.33
N ALA A 123 6.46 19.70 -0.40
CA ALA A 123 7.20 18.65 0.31
C ALA A 123 7.60 17.49 -0.63
N TRP A 124 6.73 17.11 -1.58
CA TRP A 124 7.06 16.14 -2.63
C TRP A 124 8.19 16.65 -3.52
N THR A 125 8.09 17.89 -3.99
CA THR A 125 9.11 18.53 -4.83
C THR A 125 10.47 18.54 -4.13
N SER A 126 10.52 18.92 -2.87
CA SER A 126 11.77 18.95 -2.08
C SER A 126 12.45 17.57 -2.02
N VAL A 127 11.69 16.48 -1.85
CA VAL A 127 12.26 15.13 -1.86
C VAL A 127 12.74 14.73 -3.26
N ILE A 128 11.99 15.05 -4.30
CA ILE A 128 12.38 14.78 -5.68
C ILE A 128 13.71 15.51 -6.02
N GLU A 129 13.80 16.79 -5.70
CA GLU A 129 15.02 17.57 -5.88
C GLU A 129 16.19 17.01 -5.08
N LYS A 130 15.95 16.61 -3.84
CA LYS A 130 16.96 15.97 -3.00
C LYS A 130 17.52 14.72 -3.66
N VAL A 131 16.67 13.82 -4.14
CA VAL A 131 17.10 12.56 -4.76
C VAL A 131 17.83 12.80 -6.10
N LEU A 132 17.34 13.73 -6.90
CA LEU A 132 17.89 13.95 -8.25
C LEU A 132 19.17 14.79 -8.28
N TYR A 133 19.35 15.70 -7.31
CA TYR A 133 20.40 16.73 -7.40
C TYR A 133 21.29 16.85 -6.17
N GLN A 134 20.90 16.29 -5.01
CA GLN A 134 21.61 16.49 -3.76
C GLN A 134 22.23 15.23 -3.18
N LEU A 135 21.56 14.07 -3.34
CA LEU A 135 22.09 12.81 -2.83
C LEU A 135 23.21 12.28 -3.72
N GLY A 136 24.32 11.93 -3.09
CA GLY A 136 25.44 11.26 -3.75
C GLY A 136 25.18 9.77 -4.03
N ALA A 137 25.96 9.19 -4.90
CA ALA A 137 25.87 7.76 -5.24
C ALA A 137 26.00 6.85 -4.01
N ASP A 138 26.84 7.20 -3.06
CA ASP A 138 27.05 6.42 -1.82
C ASP A 138 25.82 6.45 -0.91
N GLU A 139 25.12 7.57 -0.85
CA GLU A 139 23.89 7.71 -0.05
C GLU A 139 22.76 6.91 -0.68
N LEU A 140 22.57 7.02 -1.99
CA LEU A 140 21.60 6.22 -2.74
C LEU A 140 21.92 4.72 -2.63
N GLN A 141 23.19 4.33 -2.66
CA GLN A 141 23.59 2.95 -2.47
C GLN A 141 23.26 2.43 -1.06
N LYS A 142 23.48 3.23 -0.01
CA LYS A 142 23.07 2.88 1.35
C LYS A 142 21.56 2.69 1.47
N MET A 143 20.80 3.57 0.87
CA MET A 143 19.33 3.43 0.83
C MET A 143 18.89 2.17 0.06
N SER A 144 19.55 1.88 -1.07
CA SER A 144 19.30 0.66 -1.85
C SER A 144 19.54 -0.61 -1.04
N VAL A 145 20.63 -0.67 -0.30
CA VAL A 145 20.95 -1.82 0.58
C VAL A 145 19.89 -1.93 1.67
N ALA A 146 19.61 -0.85 2.40
CA ALA A 146 18.64 -0.85 3.48
C ALA A 146 17.23 -1.25 3.00
N ALA A 147 16.84 -0.82 1.79
CA ALA A 147 15.56 -1.18 1.20
C ALA A 147 15.47 -2.69 0.91
N LYS A 148 16.51 -3.27 0.31
CA LYS A 148 16.56 -4.71 0.02
C LYS A 148 16.58 -5.56 1.29
N GLU A 149 17.39 -5.16 2.27
CA GLU A 149 17.46 -5.85 3.57
C GLU A 149 16.10 -5.85 4.27
N ARG A 150 15.41 -4.71 4.27
CA ARG A 150 14.07 -4.63 4.85
C ARG A 150 13.07 -5.54 4.15
N VAL A 151 13.07 -5.57 2.81
CA VAL A 151 12.18 -6.45 2.05
C VAL A 151 12.45 -7.91 2.39
N GLU A 152 13.72 -8.33 2.45
CA GLU A 152 14.08 -9.70 2.79
C GLU A 152 13.69 -10.06 4.22
N ALA A 153 13.94 -9.16 5.18
CA ALA A 153 13.66 -9.40 6.59
C ALA A 153 12.17 -9.41 6.94
N GLU A 154 11.36 -8.55 6.28
CA GLU A 154 10.00 -8.29 6.70
C GLU A 154 8.93 -8.83 5.74
N PHE A 155 9.22 -8.85 4.43
CA PHE A 155 8.23 -9.09 3.38
C PHE A 155 8.57 -10.28 2.46
N SER A 156 9.61 -11.05 2.78
CA SER A 156 9.94 -12.27 2.04
C SER A 156 9.01 -13.42 2.40
N LEU A 157 8.94 -14.42 1.51
CA LEU A 157 8.21 -15.67 1.78
C LEU A 157 8.74 -16.37 3.03
N ARG A 158 10.06 -16.29 3.27
CA ARG A 158 10.71 -16.84 4.45
C ARG A 158 10.23 -16.15 5.72
N ALA A 159 10.24 -14.82 5.76
CA ALA A 159 9.76 -14.04 6.90
C ALA A 159 8.28 -14.31 7.20
N MET A 160 7.45 -14.43 6.16
CA MET A 160 6.05 -14.81 6.32
C MET A 160 5.90 -16.21 6.90
N GLY A 161 6.68 -17.19 6.40
CA GLY A 161 6.66 -18.56 6.90
C GLY A 161 7.06 -18.65 8.37
N GLU A 162 8.16 -18.02 8.75
CA GLU A 162 8.65 -17.99 10.14
C GLU A 162 7.63 -17.37 11.11
N ARG A 163 6.98 -16.27 10.71
CA ARG A 163 5.90 -15.66 11.51
C ARG A 163 4.69 -16.58 11.64
N LEU A 164 4.26 -17.18 10.54
CA LEU A 164 3.12 -18.08 10.54
C LEU A 164 3.38 -19.32 11.40
N GLU A 165 4.57 -19.91 11.33
CA GLU A 165 4.98 -21.02 12.19
C GLU A 165 4.99 -20.62 13.68
N GLY A 166 5.47 -19.41 13.99
CA GLY A 166 5.43 -18.85 15.34
C GLY A 166 4.01 -18.72 15.88
N GLU A 167 3.13 -18.09 15.13
CA GLU A 167 1.72 -17.90 15.51
C GLU A 167 0.99 -19.24 15.69
N ILE A 168 1.21 -20.19 14.78
CA ILE A 168 0.65 -21.54 14.90
C ILE A 168 1.19 -22.24 16.15
N GLY A 169 2.48 -22.12 16.42
CA GLY A 169 3.11 -22.66 17.63
C GLY A 169 2.50 -22.10 18.91
N GLU A 170 2.31 -20.79 18.97
CA GLU A 170 1.64 -20.12 20.10
C GLU A 170 0.18 -20.58 20.25
N MET A 171 -0.56 -20.66 19.16
CA MET A 171 -1.94 -21.15 19.17
C MET A 171 -2.04 -22.59 19.68
N LEU A 172 -1.11 -23.46 19.28
CA LEU A 172 -1.10 -24.86 19.70
C LEU A 172 -0.67 -25.03 21.17
N SER A 173 0.22 -24.16 21.66
CA SER A 173 0.70 -24.16 23.04
C SER A 173 -0.25 -23.47 24.00
N SER A 174 -1.12 -22.58 23.51
CA SER A 174 -2.11 -21.91 24.34
C SER A 174 -3.14 -22.91 24.86
N GLU A 175 -3.38 -22.92 26.17
CA GLU A 175 -4.44 -23.72 26.75
C GLU A 175 -5.77 -23.35 26.07
N ARG A 176 -6.39 -24.32 25.39
CA ARG A 176 -7.76 -24.16 24.92
C ARG A 176 -8.61 -23.77 26.11
N ARG A 177 -9.20 -22.59 26.10
CA ARG A 177 -10.28 -22.26 27.03
C ARG A 177 -11.35 -23.34 26.89
N GLN A 178 -11.25 -24.40 27.66
CA GLN A 178 -12.34 -25.35 27.83
C GLN A 178 -13.42 -24.55 28.56
N PHE A 179 -14.43 -24.13 27.86
CA PHE A 179 -15.67 -23.74 28.50
C PHE A 179 -16.21 -24.99 29.19
N ASN A 180 -15.90 -25.11 30.46
CA ASN A 180 -16.48 -26.18 31.28
C ASN A 180 -18.00 -26.11 31.15
N GLY A 181 -18.65 -27.27 30.88
CA GLY A 181 -20.10 -27.31 30.72
C GLY A 181 -20.86 -26.63 31.85
N GLY A 182 -20.27 -26.56 33.07
CA GLY A 182 -20.76 -25.78 34.19
C GLY A 182 -20.79 -24.24 33.92
N GLN A 183 -19.79 -23.68 33.25
CA GLN A 183 -19.80 -22.24 32.90
C GLN A 183 -20.84 -21.91 31.83
N GLN A 184 -21.02 -22.81 30.85
CA GLN A 184 -22.09 -22.68 29.85
C GLN A 184 -23.47 -22.80 30.48
N ALA A 185 -23.68 -23.75 31.42
CA ALA A 185 -24.90 -23.89 32.16
C ALA A 185 -25.20 -22.65 33.03
N LEU A 186 -24.20 -22.07 33.67
CA LEU A 186 -24.35 -20.84 34.48
C LEU A 186 -24.74 -19.64 33.65
N LEU A 187 -24.12 -19.48 32.44
CA LEU A 187 -24.47 -18.42 31.50
C LEU A 187 -25.90 -18.57 30.97
N LEU A 188 -26.31 -19.80 30.63
CA LEU A 188 -27.68 -20.10 30.20
C LEU A 188 -28.72 -19.87 31.32
N LEU A 189 -28.40 -20.28 32.56
CA LEU A 189 -29.24 -20.02 33.72
C LEU A 189 -29.36 -18.52 34.02
N GLY A 190 -28.26 -17.76 33.87
CA GLY A 190 -28.24 -16.31 34.01
C GLY A 190 -29.12 -15.63 32.98
N MET A 191 -29.02 -16.02 31.70
CA MET A 191 -29.87 -15.49 30.64
C MET A 191 -31.36 -15.82 30.83
N LEU A 192 -31.68 -17.05 31.28
CA LEU A 192 -33.04 -17.45 31.59
C LEU A 192 -33.59 -16.68 32.81
N GLY A 193 -32.76 -16.44 33.81
CA GLY A 193 -33.13 -15.64 34.99
C GLY A 193 -33.46 -14.19 34.65
N VAL A 194 -32.63 -13.55 33.82
CA VAL A 194 -32.88 -12.18 33.32
C VAL A 194 -34.14 -12.13 32.46
N GLY A 195 -34.32 -13.08 31.54
CA GLY A 195 -35.54 -13.18 30.75
C GLY A 195 -36.80 -13.34 31.57
N PHE A 196 -36.77 -14.18 32.61
CA PHE A 196 -37.88 -14.38 33.54
C PHE A 196 -38.18 -13.11 34.36
N ALA A 197 -37.15 -12.43 34.88
CA ALA A 197 -37.32 -11.18 35.61
C ALA A 197 -37.95 -10.06 34.77
N VAL A 198 -37.53 -9.95 33.50
CA VAL A 198 -38.14 -8.98 32.56
C VAL A 198 -39.59 -9.32 32.28
N LEU A 199 -39.91 -10.61 32.09
CA LEU A 199 -41.26 -11.07 31.83
C LEU A 199 -42.21 -10.79 33.04
N VAL A 200 -41.75 -11.12 34.26
CA VAL A 200 -42.51 -10.85 35.49
C VAL A 200 -42.67 -9.33 35.71
N GLY A 201 -41.62 -8.54 35.49
CA GLY A 201 -41.67 -7.08 35.58
C GLY A 201 -42.68 -6.47 34.61
N SER A 202 -42.72 -6.98 33.37
CA SER A 202 -43.68 -6.52 32.35
C SER A 202 -45.10 -6.86 32.70
N VAL A 203 -45.36 -8.08 33.26
CA VAL A 203 -46.68 -8.52 33.70
C VAL A 203 -47.18 -7.68 34.90
N LEU A 204 -46.31 -7.45 35.87
CA LEU A 204 -46.63 -6.62 37.04
C LEU A 204 -46.90 -5.15 36.66
N ALA A 205 -46.16 -4.60 35.72
CA ALA A 205 -46.41 -3.28 35.20
C ALA A 205 -47.75 -3.20 34.45
N TRP A 206 -48.13 -4.26 33.73
CA TRP A 206 -49.40 -4.33 33.04
C TRP A 206 -50.60 -4.48 33.99
N VAL A 207 -50.48 -5.30 35.04
CA VAL A 207 -51.50 -5.52 36.06
C VAL A 207 -51.63 -4.32 37.00
N GLY A 208 -50.59 -3.56 37.24
CA GLY A 208 -50.63 -2.33 38.04
C GLY A 208 -51.17 -1.09 37.36
N PHE A 209 -51.51 -1.19 36.08
CA PHE A 209 -52.08 -0.12 35.26
C PHE A 209 -53.61 -0.26 35.03
N VAL A 210 -54.28 -1.19 35.74
CA VAL A 210 -55.75 -1.36 35.72
C VAL A 210 -56.35 -0.85 37.01
#